data_9ccfcd4d2a8bce002b3bc104dbd397e2
#
_entry.id   9ccfcd4d2a8bce002b3bc104dbd397e2
#
_cell.length_a   1.000
_cell.length_b   1.000
_cell.length_c   1.000
_cell.angle_alpha   90.00
_cell.angle_beta   90.00
_cell.angle_gamma   90.00
#
_symmetry.space_group_name_H-M   'P 1'
#
loop_
_entity.id
_entity.type
_entity.pdbx_description
1 polymer ?
#
loop_
_entity_poly.entity_id
_entity_poly.type
_entity_poly.pdbx_seq_one_letter_code
_entity_poly.pdbx_strand_id
1 'polypeptide(L)'
;MCETEKLATPNDYAIVARDLTKTYKSKIRSPDQRTAFFQRKNRTVTAVDHLNLEIRRGELFGLLGRNGAGKTTLVKILCTLLPPDEGTASVNGFDVVKQQMQVKRSIGTIFSVGERGFFWRLTGYSNVEFYAAINNVPRRGRRERIMEVLDLVGMKDNAFEVFQKYSGGMKRKLALARALLPDPPILLLDEPTTGLDVVSSRSIREFIRNDLSRKAGKTVFYTTHYIEEAAQICDRVAIMHKGRLIALDTPDSLKGMAKKGEVLDVVVKNISEAQVNGLRGMEGVASLAADVQDAVLGQTDLRLRLENVDALPGIFDFFFKEKIKIVNFKQEEPTLEDALIELTGAGISE
;
A
#
# COMPACT_ATOMS: atom_id res chain seq x y z
N MET A 1 18.90 31.23 -4.12
CA MET A 1 19.94 30.36 -4.64
C MET A 1 19.23 29.16 -5.23
N CYS A 2 19.26 29.05 -6.54
CA CYS A 2 18.58 27.95 -7.27
C CYS A 2 19.44 26.70 -7.11
N GLU A 3 18.97 25.70 -6.37
CA GLU A 3 19.61 24.38 -6.36
C GLU A 3 19.41 23.79 -7.75
N THR A 4 20.52 23.67 -8.46
CA THR A 4 20.60 22.95 -9.74
C THR A 4 20.19 21.50 -9.48
N GLU A 5 19.02 21.07 -9.95
CA GLU A 5 18.65 19.67 -10.07
C GLU A 5 19.77 18.95 -10.83
N LYS A 6 20.57 18.17 -10.12
CA LYS A 6 21.51 17.23 -10.73
C LYS A 6 20.67 16.24 -11.51
N LEU A 7 20.84 16.20 -12.82
CA LEU A 7 20.28 15.16 -13.68
C LEU A 7 20.67 13.78 -13.09
N ALA A 8 19.65 13.02 -12.65
CA ALA A 8 19.84 11.73 -12.00
C ALA A 8 20.52 10.76 -13.00
N THR A 9 21.61 10.16 -12.56
CA THR A 9 22.33 9.15 -13.36
C THR A 9 21.61 7.79 -13.28
N PRO A 10 21.79 6.87 -14.24
CA PRO A 10 21.20 5.52 -14.18
C PRO A 10 21.54 4.75 -12.89
N ASN A 11 22.56 5.17 -12.16
CA ASN A 11 23.04 4.54 -10.92
C ASN A 11 22.29 5.04 -9.67
N ASP A 12 21.48 6.09 -9.78
CA ASP A 12 20.76 6.70 -8.66
C ASP A 12 19.46 5.94 -8.32
N TYR A 13 19.00 5.09 -9.23
CA TYR A 13 17.77 4.31 -9.06
C TYR A 13 18.06 2.87 -8.64
N ALA A 14 17.28 2.40 -7.66
CA ALA A 14 17.27 1.01 -7.21
C ALA A 14 16.36 0.14 -8.07
N ILE A 15 15.23 0.70 -8.52
CA ILE A 15 14.24 0.02 -9.36
C ILE A 15 13.84 0.95 -10.49
N VAL A 16 13.84 0.40 -11.72
CA VAL A 16 13.36 1.12 -12.91
C VAL A 16 12.45 0.19 -13.71
N ALA A 17 11.27 0.66 -14.08
CA ALA A 17 10.37 0.00 -15.01
C ALA A 17 10.05 0.96 -16.17
N ARG A 18 10.02 0.44 -17.40
CA ARG A 18 9.74 1.19 -18.63
C ARG A 18 8.71 0.43 -19.45
N ASP A 19 7.58 1.09 -19.68
CA ASP A 19 6.48 0.60 -20.50
C ASP A 19 6.03 -0.83 -20.16
N LEU A 20 6.06 -1.14 -18.83
CA LEU A 20 5.90 -2.49 -18.32
C LEU A 20 4.45 -2.94 -18.44
N THR A 21 4.21 -4.07 -19.13
CA THR A 21 2.86 -4.61 -19.33
C THR A 21 2.77 -6.07 -18.93
N LYS A 22 1.67 -6.43 -18.26
CA LYS A 22 1.34 -7.81 -17.92
C LYS A 22 -0.15 -8.09 -18.03
N THR A 23 -0.48 -9.10 -18.81
CA THR A 23 -1.85 -9.51 -19.14
C THR A 23 -2.12 -10.95 -18.76
N TYR A 24 -3.27 -11.21 -18.14
CA TYR A 24 -3.73 -12.57 -17.83
C TYR A 24 -4.91 -12.94 -18.71
N LYS A 25 -4.86 -14.14 -19.28
CA LYS A 25 -5.97 -14.75 -20.05
C LYS A 25 -6.68 -15.76 -19.14
N SER A 26 -7.93 -15.48 -18.79
CA SER A 26 -8.76 -16.41 -18.02
C SER A 26 -9.92 -16.95 -18.87
N LYS A 27 -10.24 -18.23 -18.67
CA LYS A 27 -11.41 -18.86 -19.31
C LYS A 27 -12.58 -18.75 -18.36
N ILE A 28 -13.63 -17.99 -18.74
CA ILE A 28 -14.86 -17.92 -17.95
C ILE A 28 -15.75 -19.10 -18.35
N ARG A 29 -16.21 -19.86 -17.34
CA ARG A 29 -17.34 -20.77 -17.51
C ARG A 29 -18.62 -19.92 -17.49
N SER A 30 -19.41 -19.96 -18.55
CA SER A 30 -20.74 -19.35 -18.58
C SER A 30 -21.64 -20.04 -17.56
N PRO A 31 -22.47 -19.33 -16.77
CA PRO A 31 -23.36 -19.96 -15.78
C PRO A 31 -24.49 -20.80 -16.43
N ASP A 32 -24.74 -20.63 -17.71
CA ASP A 32 -25.83 -21.29 -18.43
C ASP A 32 -25.39 -22.67 -18.90
N GLN A 33 -25.65 -23.68 -18.06
CA GLN A 33 -25.15 -25.06 -18.22
C GLN A 33 -25.90 -25.92 -19.25
N ARG A 34 -26.88 -25.41 -20.00
CA ARG A 34 -27.71 -26.29 -20.85
C ARG A 34 -27.39 -26.31 -22.36
N THR A 35 -26.61 -25.39 -22.89
CA THR A 35 -26.37 -25.29 -24.34
C THR A 35 -24.97 -24.91 -24.82
N ALA A 36 -23.98 -24.75 -23.94
CA ALA A 36 -22.68 -24.17 -24.32
C ALA A 36 -21.52 -25.17 -24.28
N PHE A 37 -21.57 -26.23 -25.11
CA PHE A 37 -20.41 -27.13 -25.26
C PHE A 37 -19.23 -26.48 -26.05
N PHE A 38 -19.42 -25.31 -26.66
CA PHE A 38 -18.42 -24.72 -27.59
C PHE A 38 -18.08 -23.21 -27.43
N GLN A 39 -18.59 -22.47 -26.44
CA GLN A 39 -18.20 -21.06 -26.32
C GLN A 39 -17.48 -20.76 -25.00
N ARG A 40 -16.17 -21.04 -24.96
CA ARG A 40 -15.28 -20.55 -23.92
C ARG A 40 -14.91 -19.09 -24.25
N LYS A 41 -15.57 -18.12 -23.61
CA LYS A 41 -15.20 -16.70 -23.76
C LYS A 41 -13.89 -16.44 -23.00
N ASN A 42 -12.81 -16.15 -23.70
CA ASN A 42 -11.56 -15.73 -23.08
C ASN A 42 -11.74 -14.30 -22.54
N ARG A 43 -11.54 -14.12 -21.24
CA ARG A 43 -11.43 -12.80 -20.63
C ARG A 43 -9.96 -12.47 -20.49
N THR A 44 -9.53 -11.37 -21.09
CA THR A 44 -8.19 -10.80 -20.92
C THR A 44 -8.26 -9.72 -19.86
N VAL A 45 -7.38 -9.78 -18.88
CA VAL A 45 -7.26 -8.78 -17.81
C VAL A 45 -5.82 -8.26 -17.84
N THR A 46 -5.63 -6.99 -18.15
CA THR A 46 -4.33 -6.33 -18.06
C THR A 46 -4.11 -5.90 -16.61
N ALA A 47 -3.19 -6.57 -15.93
CA ALA A 47 -2.91 -6.35 -14.52
C ALA A 47 -1.83 -5.28 -14.28
N VAL A 48 -0.94 -5.09 -15.25
CA VAL A 48 0.02 -3.97 -15.33
C VAL A 48 -0.06 -3.45 -16.75
N ASP A 49 -0.27 -2.17 -16.95
CA ASP A 49 -0.64 -1.54 -18.22
C ASP A 49 0.28 -0.33 -18.49
N HIS A 50 1.28 -0.52 -19.36
CA HIS A 50 2.25 0.50 -19.80
C HIS A 50 2.86 1.29 -18.63
N LEU A 51 3.25 0.58 -17.54
CA LEU A 51 3.68 1.19 -16.30
C LEU A 51 5.13 1.69 -16.40
N ASN A 52 5.34 2.97 -16.04
CA ASN A 52 6.65 3.59 -15.90
C ASN A 52 6.88 3.95 -14.43
N LEU A 53 8.01 3.51 -13.86
CA LEU A 53 8.32 3.71 -12.44
C LEU A 53 9.81 3.82 -12.22
N GLU A 54 10.22 4.78 -11.38
CA GLU A 54 11.58 4.96 -10.91
C GLU A 54 11.61 5.14 -9.40
N ILE A 55 12.40 4.30 -8.71
CA ILE A 55 12.57 4.34 -7.25
C ILE A 55 14.04 4.60 -6.96
N ARG A 56 14.32 5.62 -6.17
CA ARG A 56 15.68 6.03 -5.81
C ARG A 56 16.30 5.05 -4.81
N ARG A 57 17.62 5.00 -4.77
CA ARG A 57 18.32 4.23 -3.73
C ARG A 57 18.08 4.80 -2.35
N GLY A 58 17.85 3.94 -1.36
CA GLY A 58 17.54 4.33 0.03
C GLY A 58 16.13 4.87 0.25
N GLU A 59 15.31 4.97 -0.80
CA GLU A 59 13.94 5.45 -0.72
C GLU A 59 13.00 4.41 -0.11
N LEU A 60 12.11 4.83 0.78
CA LEU A 60 10.94 4.07 1.18
C LEU A 60 9.75 4.48 0.31
N PHE A 61 9.52 3.70 -0.73
CA PHE A 61 8.52 3.97 -1.76
C PHE A 61 7.25 3.17 -1.52
N GLY A 62 6.10 3.86 -1.49
CA GLY A 62 4.76 3.28 -1.34
C GLY A 62 4.06 3.04 -2.67
N LEU A 63 3.47 1.86 -2.85
CA LEU A 63 2.51 1.60 -3.93
C LEU A 63 1.12 1.39 -3.32
N LEU A 64 0.28 2.41 -3.42
CA LEU A 64 -1.09 2.42 -2.91
C LEU A 64 -2.07 1.99 -4.01
N GLY A 65 -3.06 1.19 -3.65
CA GLY A 65 -4.14 0.82 -4.57
C GLY A 65 -5.06 -0.24 -4.01
N ARG A 66 -6.29 -0.32 -4.53
CA ARG A 66 -7.29 -1.32 -4.14
C ARG A 66 -6.81 -2.76 -4.42
N ASN A 67 -7.49 -3.72 -3.81
CA ASN A 67 -7.30 -5.12 -4.17
C ASN A 67 -7.62 -5.34 -5.65
N GLY A 68 -6.72 -6.04 -6.36
CA GLY A 68 -6.86 -6.23 -7.81
C GLY A 68 -6.31 -5.09 -8.69
N ALA A 69 -5.76 -4.01 -8.11
CA ALA A 69 -5.15 -2.92 -8.89
C ALA A 69 -3.91 -3.32 -9.70
N GLY A 70 -3.26 -4.46 -9.34
CA GLY A 70 -2.06 -4.96 -10.03
C GLY A 70 -0.78 -4.95 -9.17
N LYS A 71 -0.83 -4.45 -7.91
CA LYS A 71 0.31 -4.31 -7.00
C LYS A 71 1.15 -5.60 -6.87
N THR A 72 0.51 -6.71 -6.47
CA THR A 72 1.19 -8.01 -6.32
C THR A 72 1.76 -8.52 -7.64
N THR A 73 1.14 -8.21 -8.78
CA THR A 73 1.66 -8.57 -10.10
C THR A 73 2.95 -7.82 -10.38
N LEU A 74 3.00 -6.53 -10.11
CA LEU A 74 4.21 -5.72 -10.24
C LEU A 74 5.33 -6.24 -9.33
N VAL A 75 5.04 -6.51 -8.05
CA VAL A 75 6.02 -7.11 -7.12
C VAL A 75 6.56 -8.44 -7.66
N LYS A 76 5.70 -9.32 -8.19
CA LYS A 76 6.12 -10.60 -8.79
C LYS A 76 7.03 -10.42 -10.00
N ILE A 77 6.82 -9.40 -10.82
CA ILE A 77 7.72 -9.09 -11.94
C ILE A 77 9.06 -8.62 -11.41
N LEU A 78 9.09 -7.66 -10.48
CA LEU A 78 10.30 -7.10 -9.91
C LEU A 78 11.15 -8.15 -9.18
N CYS A 79 10.53 -9.15 -8.54
CA CYS A 79 11.26 -10.26 -7.90
C CYS A 79 11.48 -11.47 -8.82
N THR A 80 11.30 -11.33 -10.13
CA THR A 80 11.56 -12.35 -11.16
C THR A 80 10.70 -13.61 -11.08
N LEU A 81 9.57 -13.57 -10.36
CA LEU A 81 8.62 -14.69 -10.28
C LEU A 81 7.66 -14.75 -11.47
N LEU A 82 7.57 -13.66 -12.21
CA LEU A 82 6.67 -13.50 -13.35
C LEU A 82 7.38 -12.65 -14.42
N PRO A 83 7.55 -13.13 -15.67
CA PRO A 83 8.05 -12.29 -16.74
C PRO A 83 6.98 -11.30 -17.19
N PRO A 84 7.34 -10.05 -17.55
CA PRO A 84 6.43 -9.13 -18.24
C PRO A 84 6.10 -9.67 -19.64
N ASP A 85 5.00 -9.18 -20.22
CA ASP A 85 4.65 -9.47 -21.62
C ASP A 85 5.29 -8.44 -22.56
N GLU A 86 5.36 -7.16 -22.10
CA GLU A 86 6.00 -6.06 -22.84
C GLU A 86 6.76 -5.15 -21.87
N GLY A 87 7.65 -4.33 -22.42
CA GLY A 87 8.48 -3.40 -21.66
C GLY A 87 9.66 -4.06 -20.95
N THR A 88 10.30 -3.32 -20.06
CA THR A 88 11.50 -3.75 -19.34
C THR A 88 11.44 -3.32 -17.87
N ALA A 89 12.10 -4.08 -16.99
CA ALA A 89 12.34 -3.65 -15.62
C ALA A 89 13.73 -4.06 -15.17
N SER A 90 14.36 -3.24 -14.33
CA SER A 90 15.61 -3.53 -13.66
C SER A 90 15.52 -3.30 -12.17
N VAL A 91 16.21 -4.15 -11.40
CA VAL A 91 16.31 -4.06 -9.94
C VAL A 91 17.80 -4.12 -9.58
N ASN A 92 18.26 -3.13 -8.83
CA ASN A 92 19.67 -2.93 -8.51
C ASN A 92 20.60 -2.88 -9.76
N GLY A 93 20.07 -2.37 -10.89
CA GLY A 93 20.77 -2.32 -12.18
C GLY A 93 20.72 -3.63 -12.98
N PHE A 94 20.11 -4.71 -12.47
CA PHE A 94 19.99 -6.00 -13.15
C PHE A 94 18.61 -6.17 -13.80
N ASP A 95 18.60 -6.59 -15.06
CA ASP A 95 17.36 -6.88 -15.81
C ASP A 95 16.60 -8.06 -15.20
N VAL A 96 15.29 -7.88 -14.94
CA VAL A 96 14.46 -8.88 -14.25
C VAL A 96 14.20 -10.16 -15.06
N VAL A 97 14.44 -10.14 -16.37
CA VAL A 97 14.28 -11.29 -17.27
C VAL A 97 15.63 -11.96 -17.55
N LYS A 98 16.63 -11.16 -17.92
CA LYS A 98 17.95 -11.66 -18.37
C LYS A 98 18.90 -11.98 -17.23
N GLN A 99 18.76 -11.30 -16.08
CA GLN A 99 19.71 -11.37 -14.95
C GLN A 99 19.01 -11.75 -13.64
N GLN A 100 18.11 -12.75 -13.70
CA GLN A 100 17.25 -13.13 -12.57
C GLN A 100 18.01 -13.49 -11.28
N MET A 101 19.16 -14.18 -11.41
CA MET A 101 19.95 -14.59 -10.24
C MET A 101 20.57 -13.41 -9.52
N GLN A 102 21.03 -12.40 -10.26
CA GLN A 102 21.58 -11.16 -9.71
C GLN A 102 20.48 -10.35 -9.01
N VAL A 103 19.29 -10.26 -9.63
CA VAL A 103 18.11 -9.64 -8.99
C VAL A 103 17.77 -10.35 -7.68
N LYS A 104 17.65 -11.70 -7.69
CA LYS A 104 17.31 -12.48 -6.48
C LYS A 104 18.33 -12.31 -5.35
N ARG A 105 19.60 -12.13 -5.67
CA ARG A 105 20.65 -11.85 -4.68
C ARG A 105 20.60 -10.43 -4.12
N SER A 106 19.96 -9.51 -4.82
CA SER A 106 19.86 -8.09 -4.45
C SER A 106 18.61 -7.76 -3.64
N ILE A 107 17.66 -8.70 -3.51
CA ILE A 107 16.37 -8.44 -2.92
C ILE A 107 16.04 -9.33 -1.72
N GLY A 108 15.36 -8.76 -0.73
CA GLY A 108 14.59 -9.49 0.26
C GLY A 108 13.09 -9.32 -0.01
N THR A 109 12.31 -10.39 0.10
CA THR A 109 10.89 -10.32 -0.27
C THR A 109 9.98 -10.83 0.82
N ILE A 110 8.84 -10.13 1.00
CA ILE A 110 7.70 -10.60 1.79
C ILE A 110 6.46 -10.47 0.92
N PHE A 111 5.64 -11.51 0.88
CA PHE A 111 4.32 -11.49 0.26
C PHE A 111 3.22 -11.49 1.32
N SER A 112 2.04 -10.98 0.97
CA SER A 112 0.86 -10.89 1.87
C SER A 112 0.50 -12.21 2.53
N VAL A 113 0.78 -13.34 1.87
CA VAL A 113 0.63 -14.70 2.41
C VAL A 113 1.92 -15.15 3.13
N GLY A 114 2.44 -14.33 4.03
CA GLY A 114 3.78 -14.45 4.64
C GLY A 114 4.07 -15.73 5.42
N GLU A 115 3.06 -16.52 5.80
CA GLU A 115 3.22 -17.76 6.56
C GLU A 115 3.60 -18.97 5.67
N ARG A 116 3.39 -18.85 4.36
CA ARG A 116 3.75 -19.93 3.43
C ARG A 116 5.27 -20.08 3.35
N GLY A 117 5.70 -21.34 3.52
CA GLY A 117 7.12 -21.71 3.45
C GLY A 117 7.80 -21.85 4.82
N PHE A 118 7.11 -21.57 5.94
CA PHE A 118 7.63 -21.92 7.27
C PHE A 118 7.15 -23.31 7.71
N PHE A 119 8.02 -24.02 8.42
CA PHE A 119 7.74 -25.32 8.99
C PHE A 119 7.11 -25.17 10.37
N TRP A 120 5.85 -25.52 10.49
CA TRP A 120 5.02 -25.27 11.68
C TRP A 120 5.55 -25.92 12.97
N ARG A 121 6.20 -27.08 12.85
CA ARG A 121 6.74 -27.83 13.97
C ARG A 121 8.18 -27.49 14.34
N LEU A 122 8.85 -26.64 13.53
CA LEU A 122 10.20 -26.17 13.82
C LEU A 122 10.15 -24.88 14.65
N THR A 123 11.23 -24.61 15.35
CA THR A 123 11.42 -23.33 16.06
C THR A 123 11.62 -22.19 15.07
N GLY A 124 11.47 -20.93 15.53
CA GLY A 124 11.80 -19.76 14.72
C GLY A 124 13.24 -19.81 14.23
N TYR A 125 14.18 -20.14 15.13
CA TYR A 125 15.60 -20.30 14.80
C TYR A 125 15.81 -21.35 13.69
N SER A 126 15.26 -22.56 13.84
CA SER A 126 15.42 -23.64 12.84
C SER A 126 14.80 -23.27 11.48
N ASN A 127 13.71 -22.53 11.48
CA ASN A 127 13.13 -22.02 10.25
C ASN A 127 14.08 -21.03 9.56
N VAL A 128 14.64 -20.06 10.29
CA VAL A 128 15.60 -19.09 9.73
C VAL A 128 16.89 -19.78 9.29
N GLU A 129 17.37 -20.79 10.04
CA GLU A 129 18.55 -21.59 9.68
C GLU A 129 18.39 -22.34 8.35
N PHE A 130 17.19 -22.92 8.12
CA PHE A 130 16.86 -23.52 6.85
C PHE A 130 17.00 -22.53 5.69
N TYR A 131 16.47 -21.32 5.84
CA TYR A 131 16.61 -20.27 4.83
C TYR A 131 18.03 -19.72 4.71
N ALA A 132 18.81 -19.72 5.80
CA ALA A 132 20.21 -19.37 5.76
C ALA A 132 21.00 -20.35 4.87
N ALA A 133 20.68 -21.63 4.95
CA ALA A 133 21.30 -22.64 4.10
C ALA A 133 20.93 -22.45 2.62
N ILE A 134 19.65 -22.22 2.31
CA ILE A 134 19.18 -21.97 0.93
C ILE A 134 19.79 -20.71 0.32
N ASN A 135 19.93 -19.64 1.10
CA ASN A 135 20.52 -18.39 0.66
C ASN A 135 22.06 -18.41 0.67
N ASN A 136 22.68 -19.57 0.87
CA ASN A 136 24.13 -19.76 0.89
C ASN A 136 24.84 -18.88 1.93
N VAL A 137 24.20 -18.58 3.06
CA VAL A 137 24.88 -17.93 4.18
C VAL A 137 26.00 -18.86 4.66
N PRO A 138 27.26 -18.39 4.75
CA PRO A 138 28.39 -19.24 5.10
C PRO A 138 28.17 -19.96 6.44
N ARG A 139 28.59 -21.23 6.53
CA ARG A 139 28.45 -22.00 7.80
C ARG A 139 29.17 -21.30 8.95
N ARG A 140 30.35 -20.74 8.67
CA ARG A 140 31.08 -19.91 9.65
C ARG A 140 30.36 -18.58 9.83
N GLY A 141 29.92 -18.27 11.06
CA GLY A 141 29.16 -17.06 11.37
C GLY A 141 27.64 -17.14 11.08
N ARG A 142 27.12 -18.31 10.61
CA ARG A 142 25.69 -18.47 10.31
C ARG A 142 24.82 -18.31 11.54
N ARG A 143 25.22 -18.89 12.66
CA ARG A 143 24.48 -18.80 13.93
C ARG A 143 24.39 -17.35 14.40
N GLU A 144 25.50 -16.66 14.37
CA GLU A 144 25.60 -15.24 14.73
C GLU A 144 24.69 -14.41 13.85
N ARG A 145 24.73 -14.62 12.54
CA ARG A 145 23.86 -13.89 11.58
C ARG A 145 22.38 -14.20 11.80
N ILE A 146 22.02 -15.44 12.08
CA ILE A 146 20.62 -15.81 12.42
C ILE A 146 20.15 -15.09 13.67
N MET A 147 20.96 -15.12 14.73
CA MET A 147 20.61 -14.44 15.99
C MET A 147 20.55 -12.93 15.83
N GLU A 148 21.44 -12.34 15.02
CA GLU A 148 21.43 -10.91 14.67
C GLU A 148 20.12 -10.51 14.01
N VAL A 149 19.67 -11.21 12.97
CA VAL A 149 18.42 -10.85 12.27
C VAL A 149 17.18 -11.11 13.14
N LEU A 150 17.21 -12.13 14.02
CA LEU A 150 16.14 -12.37 14.98
C LEU A 150 16.09 -11.27 16.05
N ASP A 151 17.24 -10.79 16.51
CA ASP A 151 17.34 -9.67 17.45
C ASP A 151 16.84 -8.37 16.81
N LEU A 152 17.26 -8.10 15.57
CA LEU A 152 16.87 -6.92 14.80
C LEU A 152 15.34 -6.80 14.64
N VAL A 153 14.63 -7.91 14.45
CA VAL A 153 13.16 -7.92 14.34
C VAL A 153 12.47 -8.09 15.72
N GLY A 154 13.22 -8.11 16.84
CA GLY A 154 12.71 -8.28 18.19
C GLY A 154 12.11 -9.67 18.45
N MET A 155 12.77 -10.73 17.93
CA MET A 155 12.35 -12.13 18.07
C MET A 155 13.39 -13.00 18.76
N LYS A 156 14.46 -12.41 19.34
CA LYS A 156 15.56 -13.13 19.98
C LYS A 156 15.11 -14.04 21.10
N ASP A 157 14.26 -13.54 21.98
CA ASP A 157 13.78 -14.28 23.17
C ASP A 157 12.84 -15.42 22.76
N ASN A 158 12.14 -15.29 21.62
CA ASN A 158 11.24 -16.32 21.09
C ASN A 158 11.91 -17.21 20.04
N ALA A 159 13.21 -17.06 19.80
CA ALA A 159 13.94 -17.76 18.72
C ALA A 159 13.74 -19.28 18.76
N PHE A 160 13.72 -19.86 19.95
CA PHE A 160 13.61 -21.32 20.17
C PHE A 160 12.19 -21.81 20.46
N GLU A 161 11.20 -20.91 20.41
CA GLU A 161 9.80 -21.30 20.48
C GLU A 161 9.33 -21.85 19.13
N VAL A 162 8.42 -22.85 19.16
CA VAL A 162 7.87 -23.48 17.94
C VAL A 162 7.00 -22.51 17.19
N PHE A 163 7.20 -22.38 15.86
CA PHE A 163 6.51 -21.44 14.97
C PHE A 163 4.97 -21.54 15.06
N GLN A 164 4.43 -22.72 15.32
CA GLN A 164 2.98 -22.90 15.48
C GLN A 164 2.39 -22.05 16.61
N LYS A 165 3.16 -21.73 17.65
CA LYS A 165 2.75 -20.91 18.78
C LYS A 165 2.86 -19.41 18.55
N TYR A 166 3.48 -18.99 17.43
CA TYR A 166 3.68 -17.58 17.14
C TYR A 166 2.36 -16.87 16.83
N SER A 167 2.20 -15.66 17.36
CA SER A 167 1.14 -14.75 16.95
C SER A 167 1.31 -14.33 15.47
N GLY A 168 0.30 -13.73 14.86
CA GLY A 168 0.40 -13.19 13.50
C GLY A 168 1.55 -12.19 13.35
N GLY A 169 1.70 -11.28 14.33
CA GLY A 169 2.80 -10.32 14.38
C GLY A 169 4.17 -10.98 14.47
N MET A 170 4.34 -12.00 15.34
CA MET A 170 5.58 -12.76 15.44
C MET A 170 5.92 -13.51 14.15
N LYS A 171 4.95 -14.11 13.49
CA LYS A 171 5.13 -14.76 12.19
C LYS A 171 5.57 -13.78 11.11
N ARG A 172 5.02 -12.56 11.11
CA ARG A 172 5.43 -11.50 10.19
C ARG A 172 6.84 -11.01 10.47
N LYS A 173 7.21 -10.84 11.75
CA LYS A 173 8.58 -10.52 12.16
C LYS A 173 9.58 -11.60 11.72
N LEU A 174 9.22 -12.88 11.84
CA LEU A 174 10.06 -13.97 11.33
C LEU A 174 10.21 -13.92 9.81
N ALA A 175 9.16 -13.55 9.07
CA ALA A 175 9.24 -13.35 7.62
C ALA A 175 10.17 -12.18 7.25
N LEU A 176 10.18 -11.10 8.05
CA LEU A 176 11.16 -10.01 7.92
C LEU A 176 12.60 -10.51 8.20
N ALA A 177 12.82 -11.27 9.28
CA ALA A 177 14.13 -11.87 9.57
C ALA A 177 14.63 -12.71 8.39
N ARG A 178 13.77 -13.55 7.81
CA ARG A 178 14.09 -14.34 6.61
C ARG A 178 14.49 -13.44 5.42
N ALA A 179 13.75 -12.36 5.17
CA ALA A 179 14.04 -11.45 4.06
C ALA A 179 15.35 -10.68 4.25
N LEU A 180 15.71 -10.39 5.50
CA LEU A 180 16.94 -9.66 5.88
C LEU A 180 18.18 -10.54 5.98
N LEU A 181 18.02 -11.85 6.00
CA LEU A 181 19.09 -12.81 6.26
C LEU A 181 20.30 -12.66 5.30
N PRO A 182 20.10 -12.49 3.96
CA PRO A 182 21.21 -12.27 3.02
C PRO A 182 21.71 -10.81 2.97
N ASP A 183 21.21 -9.94 3.86
CA ASP A 183 21.49 -8.51 3.89
C ASP A 183 21.27 -7.78 2.55
N PRO A 184 20.08 -7.89 1.97
CA PRO A 184 19.82 -7.30 0.66
C PRO A 184 19.75 -5.77 0.72
N PRO A 185 20.22 -5.05 -0.32
CA PRO A 185 20.06 -3.60 -0.41
C PRO A 185 18.63 -3.15 -0.69
N ILE A 186 17.79 -4.03 -1.24
CA ILE A 186 16.41 -3.72 -1.64
C ILE A 186 15.44 -4.70 -0.99
N LEU A 187 14.33 -4.17 -0.45
CA LEU A 187 13.24 -4.96 0.14
C LEU A 187 11.95 -4.73 -0.66
N LEU A 188 11.31 -5.82 -1.10
CA LEU A 188 10.01 -5.82 -1.76
C LEU A 188 8.96 -6.39 -0.79
N LEU A 189 8.15 -5.53 -0.20
CA LEU A 189 7.21 -5.86 0.87
C LEU A 189 5.77 -5.73 0.36
N ASP A 190 5.15 -6.85 0.01
CA ASP A 190 3.78 -6.89 -0.51
C ASP A 190 2.79 -7.04 0.64
N GLU A 191 2.10 -5.94 1.00
CA GLU A 191 1.12 -5.85 2.09
C GLU A 191 1.63 -6.43 3.43
N PRO A 192 2.75 -5.94 3.98
CA PRO A 192 3.41 -6.60 5.10
C PRO A 192 2.65 -6.50 6.44
N THR A 193 1.63 -5.67 6.54
CA THR A 193 0.82 -5.43 7.75
C THR A 193 -0.58 -6.03 7.67
N THR A 194 -1.00 -6.50 6.49
CA THR A 194 -2.36 -7.03 6.28
C THR A 194 -2.64 -8.23 7.18
N GLY A 195 -3.81 -8.19 7.85
CA GLY A 195 -4.26 -9.26 8.75
C GLY A 195 -3.63 -9.25 10.14
N LEU A 196 -2.91 -8.19 10.49
CA LEU A 196 -2.36 -7.98 11.83
C LEU A 196 -3.23 -7.03 12.64
N ASP A 197 -3.12 -7.15 13.97
CA ASP A 197 -3.70 -6.17 14.89
C ASP A 197 -2.99 -4.81 14.78
N VAL A 198 -3.63 -3.76 15.31
CA VAL A 198 -3.14 -2.37 15.22
C VAL A 198 -1.74 -2.19 15.82
N VAL A 199 -1.48 -2.82 16.97
CA VAL A 199 -0.20 -2.69 17.69
C VAL A 199 0.93 -3.37 16.91
N SER A 200 0.69 -4.59 16.41
CA SER A 200 1.65 -5.33 15.59
C SER A 200 1.94 -4.62 14.28
N SER A 201 0.89 -4.10 13.62
CA SER A 201 1.03 -3.34 12.37
C SER A 201 1.88 -2.09 12.55
N ARG A 202 1.61 -1.32 13.62
CA ARG A 202 2.37 -0.12 13.96
C ARG A 202 3.84 -0.44 14.24
N SER A 203 4.12 -1.46 15.06
CA SER A 203 5.49 -1.89 15.38
C SER A 203 6.29 -2.26 14.10
N ILE A 204 5.66 -2.96 13.15
CA ILE A 204 6.29 -3.35 11.88
C ILE A 204 6.55 -2.13 11.01
N ARG A 205 5.60 -1.19 10.89
CA ARG A 205 5.79 0.05 10.12
C ARG A 205 6.93 0.90 10.68
N GLU A 206 6.97 1.08 12.01
CA GLU A 206 8.04 1.82 12.68
C GLU A 206 9.40 1.17 12.44
N PHE A 207 9.50 -0.15 12.53
CA PHE A 207 10.71 -0.90 12.21
C PHE A 207 11.15 -0.71 10.75
N ILE A 208 10.24 -0.84 9.79
CA ILE A 208 10.54 -0.63 8.36
C ILE A 208 11.07 0.78 8.11
N ARG A 209 10.39 1.81 8.65
CA ARG A 209 10.79 3.20 8.44
C ARG A 209 12.09 3.57 9.15
N ASN A 210 12.19 3.27 10.43
CA ASN A 210 13.28 3.77 11.27
C ASN A 210 14.54 2.91 11.16
N ASP A 211 14.39 1.57 11.20
CA ASP A 211 15.54 0.68 11.27
C ASP A 211 16.01 0.26 9.86
N LEU A 212 15.09 -0.10 8.97
CA LEU A 212 15.47 -0.59 7.64
C LEU A 212 15.75 0.54 6.64
N SER A 213 14.87 1.53 6.54
CA SER A 213 15.05 2.63 5.59
C SER A 213 16.04 3.66 6.15
N ARG A 214 15.74 4.33 7.27
CA ARG A 214 16.54 5.46 7.77
C ARG A 214 17.91 5.06 8.32
N LYS A 215 17.98 4.04 9.20
CA LYS A 215 19.26 3.65 9.83
C LYS A 215 20.12 2.79 8.90
N ALA A 216 19.52 1.76 8.27
CA ALA A 216 20.26 0.83 7.42
C ALA A 216 20.36 1.28 5.95
N GLY A 217 19.69 2.38 5.56
CA GLY A 217 19.75 2.96 4.21
C GLY A 217 19.22 2.03 3.10
N LYS A 218 18.36 1.05 3.45
CA LYS A 218 17.83 0.11 2.47
C LYS A 218 16.74 0.77 1.64
N THR A 219 16.70 0.42 0.35
CA THR A 219 15.57 0.78 -0.50
C THR A 219 14.40 -0.14 -0.17
N VAL A 220 13.22 0.40 0.08
CA VAL A 220 12.03 -0.37 0.42
C VAL A 220 10.90 -0.06 -0.56
N PHE A 221 10.41 -1.08 -1.26
CA PHE A 221 9.18 -1.03 -2.02
C PHE A 221 8.07 -1.63 -1.19
N TYR A 222 7.14 -0.78 -0.74
CA TYR A 222 6.07 -1.12 0.19
C TYR A 222 4.72 -1.04 -0.51
N THR A 223 3.99 -2.15 -0.62
CA THR A 223 2.62 -2.09 -1.14
C THR A 223 1.60 -2.13 -0.02
N THR A 224 0.54 -1.37 -0.16
CA THR A 224 -0.60 -1.37 0.77
C THR A 224 -1.88 -0.94 0.06
N HIS A 225 -3.01 -1.26 0.65
CA HIS A 225 -4.31 -0.66 0.33
C HIS A 225 -4.78 0.31 1.43
N TYR A 226 -4.00 0.45 2.51
CA TYR A 226 -4.27 1.40 3.59
C TYR A 226 -3.54 2.71 3.33
N ILE A 227 -4.32 3.76 3.09
CA ILE A 227 -3.84 5.11 2.74
C ILE A 227 -2.98 5.69 3.84
N GLU A 228 -3.46 5.57 5.09
CA GLU A 228 -2.77 6.10 6.26
C GLU A 228 -1.39 5.48 6.46
N GLU A 229 -1.23 4.19 6.17
CA GLU A 229 0.07 3.53 6.24
C GLU A 229 1.06 4.16 5.27
N ALA A 230 0.66 4.30 3.99
CA ALA A 230 1.50 4.90 2.98
C ALA A 230 1.87 6.36 3.33
N ALA A 231 0.89 7.14 3.81
CA ALA A 231 1.10 8.54 4.21
C ALA A 231 2.06 8.69 5.40
N GLN A 232 2.03 7.75 6.35
CA GLN A 232 2.86 7.81 7.57
C GLN A 232 4.31 7.43 7.36
N ILE A 233 4.59 6.44 6.49
CA ILE A 233 5.93 5.87 6.42
C ILE A 233 6.68 6.11 5.12
N CYS A 234 6.00 6.34 3.99
CA CYS A 234 6.66 6.43 2.69
C CYS A 234 7.18 7.84 2.40
N ASP A 235 8.31 7.91 1.70
CA ASP A 235 8.89 9.17 1.22
C ASP A 235 8.15 9.67 -0.02
N ARG A 236 7.81 8.75 -0.94
CA ARG A 236 6.94 8.97 -2.09
C ARG A 236 5.93 7.84 -2.21
N VAL A 237 4.78 8.17 -2.77
CA VAL A 237 3.68 7.23 -2.98
C VAL A 237 3.23 7.30 -4.43
N ALA A 238 3.11 6.14 -5.07
CA ALA A 238 2.38 6.01 -6.32
C ALA A 238 1.00 5.42 -6.07
N ILE A 239 -0.01 5.97 -6.72
CA ILE A 239 -1.38 5.45 -6.69
C ILE A 239 -1.60 4.60 -7.94
N MET A 240 -1.96 3.33 -7.74
CA MET A 240 -2.22 2.37 -8.82
C MET A 240 -3.69 2.03 -8.91
N HIS A 241 -4.26 2.21 -10.10
CA HIS A 241 -5.64 1.87 -10.41
C HIS A 241 -5.74 1.12 -11.74
N LYS A 242 -6.39 -0.04 -11.76
CA LYS A 242 -6.61 -0.88 -12.97
C LYS A 242 -5.35 -1.09 -13.82
N GLY A 243 -4.22 -1.36 -13.16
CA GLY A 243 -2.94 -1.65 -13.81
C GLY A 243 -2.07 -0.43 -14.13
N ARG A 244 -2.58 0.79 -13.99
CA ARG A 244 -1.87 2.04 -14.33
C ARG A 244 -1.50 2.83 -13.08
N LEU A 245 -0.39 3.57 -13.14
CA LEU A 245 -0.10 4.61 -12.17
C LEU A 245 -0.87 5.87 -12.56
N ILE A 246 -1.69 6.37 -11.63
CA ILE A 246 -2.52 7.57 -11.85
C ILE A 246 -1.96 8.81 -11.19
N ALA A 247 -1.14 8.64 -10.14
CA ALA A 247 -0.41 9.73 -9.49
C ALA A 247 0.85 9.17 -8.86
N LEU A 248 1.89 10.00 -8.71
CA LEU A 248 3.14 9.69 -8.05
C LEU A 248 3.76 10.97 -7.52
N ASP A 249 3.83 11.12 -6.20
CA ASP A 249 4.48 12.25 -5.53
C ASP A 249 4.72 11.93 -4.04
N THR A 250 5.17 12.93 -3.26
CA THR A 250 5.17 12.84 -1.80
C THR A 250 3.74 12.75 -1.26
N PRO A 251 3.51 12.15 -0.08
CA PRO A 251 2.18 12.10 0.53
C PRO A 251 1.53 13.49 0.66
N ASP A 252 2.31 14.52 1.02
CA ASP A 252 1.78 15.87 1.19
C ASP A 252 1.43 16.54 -0.15
N SER A 253 2.24 16.35 -1.20
CA SER A 253 1.91 16.79 -2.55
C SER A 253 0.63 16.14 -3.07
N LEU A 254 0.48 14.82 -2.84
CA LEU A 254 -0.72 14.07 -3.26
C LEU A 254 -1.98 14.56 -2.54
N LYS A 255 -1.90 14.88 -1.23
CA LYS A 255 -3.00 15.53 -0.50
C LYS A 255 -3.37 16.86 -1.11
N GLY A 256 -2.36 17.67 -1.52
CA GLY A 256 -2.59 18.94 -2.17
C GLY A 256 -3.18 18.85 -3.59
N MET A 257 -3.16 17.66 -4.23
CA MET A 257 -3.82 17.41 -5.51
C MET A 257 -5.33 17.18 -5.37
N ALA A 258 -5.80 16.74 -4.19
CA ALA A 258 -7.21 16.84 -3.86
C ALA A 258 -7.59 18.31 -4.02
N LYS A 259 -8.60 18.61 -4.88
CA LYS A 259 -9.00 20.01 -5.18
C LYS A 259 -8.93 20.85 -3.91
N LYS A 260 -8.33 22.02 -4.00
CA LYS A 260 -8.28 23.01 -2.91
C LYS A 260 -9.70 23.24 -2.37
N GLY A 261 -10.05 22.52 -1.35
CA GLY A 261 -11.33 22.61 -0.68
C GLY A 261 -11.15 22.08 0.73
N GLU A 262 -11.65 22.77 1.71
CA GLU A 262 -11.66 22.27 3.08
C GLU A 262 -12.75 21.20 3.23
N VAL A 263 -12.50 20.24 4.10
CA VAL A 263 -13.47 19.23 4.47
C VAL A 263 -14.09 19.64 5.80
N LEU A 264 -15.42 19.80 5.82
CA LEU A 264 -16.17 20.03 7.02
C LEU A 264 -16.97 18.77 7.37
N ASP A 265 -16.55 18.08 8.41
CA ASP A 265 -17.29 16.97 8.98
C ASP A 265 -18.25 17.50 10.06
N VAL A 266 -19.53 17.23 9.91
CA VAL A 266 -20.58 17.71 10.83
C VAL A 266 -21.49 16.55 11.23
N VAL A 267 -21.58 16.31 12.53
CA VAL A 267 -22.57 15.37 13.08
C VAL A 267 -23.84 16.14 13.42
N VAL A 268 -24.93 15.78 12.79
CA VAL A 268 -26.23 16.44 12.98
C VAL A 268 -27.31 15.46 13.49
N LYS A 269 -28.38 16.00 14.09
CA LYS A 269 -29.53 15.19 14.49
C LYS A 269 -30.75 15.50 13.63
N ASN A 270 -31.48 14.42 13.26
CA ASN A 270 -32.80 14.48 12.62
C ASN A 270 -32.81 15.33 11.33
N ILE A 271 -31.75 15.23 10.51
CA ILE A 271 -31.73 15.89 9.21
C ILE A 271 -32.61 15.13 8.21
N SER A 272 -33.41 15.84 7.45
CA SER A 272 -34.20 15.26 6.37
C SER A 272 -33.44 15.19 5.05
N GLU A 273 -33.88 14.31 4.17
CA GLU A 273 -33.29 14.17 2.83
C GLU A 273 -33.41 15.48 2.00
N ALA A 274 -34.50 16.23 2.18
CA ALA A 274 -34.67 17.55 1.57
C ALA A 274 -33.63 18.57 2.04
N GLN A 275 -33.28 18.56 3.32
CA GLN A 275 -32.27 19.44 3.89
C GLN A 275 -30.86 19.03 3.43
N VAL A 276 -30.58 17.72 3.33
CA VAL A 276 -29.30 17.21 2.73
C VAL A 276 -29.16 17.66 1.28
N ASN A 277 -30.22 17.60 0.50
CA ASN A 277 -30.22 18.07 -0.89
C ASN A 277 -30.09 19.60 -0.97
N GLY A 278 -30.67 20.35 -0.02
CA GLY A 278 -30.46 21.80 0.11
C GLY A 278 -29.00 22.17 0.33
N LEU A 279 -28.32 21.50 1.26
CA LEU A 279 -26.89 21.67 1.51
C LEU A 279 -26.05 21.33 0.25
N ARG A 280 -26.42 20.25 -0.46
CA ARG A 280 -25.69 19.83 -1.67
C ARG A 280 -25.77 20.84 -2.81
N GLY A 281 -26.84 21.64 -2.86
CA GLY A 281 -27.03 22.69 -3.86
C GLY A 281 -26.52 24.07 -3.46
N MET A 282 -25.88 24.23 -2.30
CA MET A 282 -25.35 25.51 -1.85
C MET A 282 -24.10 25.92 -2.61
N GLU A 283 -23.96 27.21 -2.88
CA GLU A 283 -22.77 27.80 -3.47
C GLU A 283 -21.55 27.56 -2.55
N GLY A 284 -20.45 27.09 -3.13
CA GLY A 284 -19.23 26.76 -2.41
C GLY A 284 -19.18 25.35 -1.81
N VAL A 285 -20.23 24.52 -1.98
CA VAL A 285 -20.24 23.10 -1.63
C VAL A 285 -19.92 22.26 -2.89
N ALA A 286 -18.70 21.74 -2.98
CA ALA A 286 -18.26 20.92 -4.11
C ALA A 286 -18.88 19.51 -4.10
N SER A 287 -19.03 18.90 -2.91
CA SER A 287 -19.69 17.61 -2.74
C SER A 287 -20.15 17.42 -1.28
N LEU A 288 -21.16 16.56 -1.08
CA LEU A 288 -21.67 16.19 0.23
C LEU A 288 -21.96 14.70 0.27
N ALA A 289 -21.34 14.00 1.22
CA ALA A 289 -21.68 12.65 1.63
C ALA A 289 -22.44 12.70 2.95
N ALA A 290 -23.50 11.87 3.09
CA ALA A 290 -24.27 11.73 4.31
C ALA A 290 -24.36 10.26 4.66
N ASP A 291 -23.97 9.90 5.90
CA ASP A 291 -24.03 8.55 6.42
C ASP A 291 -24.79 8.52 7.74
N VAL A 292 -25.77 7.62 7.84
CA VAL A 292 -26.61 7.48 9.04
C VAL A 292 -25.88 6.58 10.02
N GLN A 293 -25.23 7.15 11.05
CA GLN A 293 -24.48 6.39 12.06
C GLN A 293 -25.39 5.65 13.04
N ASP A 294 -26.47 6.29 13.49
CA ASP A 294 -27.35 5.69 14.49
C ASP A 294 -28.79 6.09 14.20
N ALA A 295 -29.56 5.16 13.63
CA ALA A 295 -30.98 5.37 13.34
C ALA A 295 -31.84 5.54 14.62
N VAL A 296 -31.39 5.04 15.78
CA VAL A 296 -32.08 5.13 17.05
C VAL A 296 -31.90 6.52 17.67
N LEU A 297 -30.69 7.08 17.58
CA LEU A 297 -30.37 8.43 18.07
C LEU A 297 -30.63 9.51 17.02
N GLY A 298 -31.01 9.15 15.80
CA GLY A 298 -31.24 10.06 14.68
C GLY A 298 -30.00 10.85 14.28
N GLN A 299 -28.81 10.30 14.46
CA GLN A 299 -27.54 10.96 14.13
C GLN A 299 -27.11 10.63 12.71
N THR A 300 -26.74 11.68 11.97
CA THR A 300 -26.22 11.60 10.61
C THR A 300 -24.89 12.34 10.54
N ASP A 301 -23.88 11.70 10.01
CA ASP A 301 -22.60 12.30 9.68
C ASP A 301 -22.69 12.92 8.30
N LEU A 302 -22.37 14.19 8.21
CA LEU A 302 -22.29 14.94 6.97
C LEU A 302 -20.83 15.27 6.72
N ARG A 303 -20.29 14.82 5.60
CA ARG A 303 -18.97 15.21 5.12
C ARG A 303 -19.13 16.13 3.92
N LEU A 304 -18.91 17.43 4.17
CA LEU A 304 -19.01 18.46 3.14
C LEU A 304 -17.60 18.79 2.63
N ARG A 305 -17.43 18.75 1.34
CA ARG A 305 -16.23 19.29 0.68
C ARG A 305 -16.54 20.69 0.16
N LEU A 306 -15.78 21.66 0.59
CA LEU A 306 -15.97 23.07 0.27
C LEU A 306 -15.01 23.49 -0.83
N GLU A 307 -15.44 24.38 -1.71
CA GLU A 307 -14.55 24.98 -2.73
C GLU A 307 -13.55 25.96 -2.11
N ASN A 308 -13.98 26.65 -1.03
CA ASN A 308 -13.18 27.55 -0.22
C ASN A 308 -13.78 27.69 1.18
N VAL A 309 -13.01 28.30 2.10
CA VAL A 309 -13.42 28.59 3.50
C VAL A 309 -14.60 29.55 3.56
N ASP A 310 -14.75 30.43 2.57
CA ASP A 310 -15.76 31.49 2.55
C ASP A 310 -17.20 30.92 2.49
N ALA A 311 -17.35 29.64 2.13
CA ALA A 311 -18.63 28.95 2.16
C ALA A 311 -19.12 28.59 3.58
N LEU A 312 -18.23 28.52 4.58
CA LEU A 312 -18.55 28.10 5.95
C LEU A 312 -19.68 28.92 6.60
N PRO A 313 -19.66 30.28 6.58
CA PRO A 313 -20.72 31.06 7.18
C PRO A 313 -22.09 30.74 6.59
N GLY A 314 -22.20 30.59 5.28
CA GLY A 314 -23.44 30.23 4.60
C GLY A 314 -23.98 28.86 5.00
N ILE A 315 -23.11 27.88 5.19
CA ILE A 315 -23.47 26.53 5.63
C ILE A 315 -23.98 26.55 7.08
N PHE A 316 -23.30 27.26 7.98
CA PHE A 316 -23.77 27.39 9.36
C PHE A 316 -25.10 28.18 9.43
N ASP A 317 -25.26 29.23 8.63
CA ASP A 317 -26.52 29.96 8.50
C ASP A 317 -27.67 29.04 8.03
N PHE A 318 -27.40 28.13 7.10
CA PHE A 318 -28.39 27.13 6.67
C PHE A 318 -28.80 26.21 7.85
N PHE A 319 -27.83 25.67 8.59
CA PHE A 319 -28.12 24.83 9.75
C PHE A 319 -29.00 25.58 10.77
N PHE A 320 -28.72 26.86 11.02
CA PHE A 320 -29.53 27.65 11.95
C PHE A 320 -30.92 27.94 11.41
N LYS A 321 -31.06 28.34 10.16
CA LYS A 321 -32.39 28.63 9.53
C LYS A 321 -33.27 27.40 9.48
N GLU A 322 -32.70 26.26 9.12
CA GLU A 322 -33.40 24.98 9.03
C GLU A 322 -33.56 24.29 10.40
N LYS A 323 -33.09 24.91 11.49
CA LYS A 323 -33.14 24.40 12.87
C LYS A 323 -32.50 23.00 13.01
N ILE A 324 -31.47 22.72 12.23
CA ILE A 324 -30.74 21.47 12.30
C ILE A 324 -29.82 21.50 13.52
N LYS A 325 -29.93 20.48 14.37
CA LYS A 325 -29.13 20.41 15.60
C LYS A 325 -27.76 19.84 15.31
N ILE A 326 -26.74 20.67 15.36
CA ILE A 326 -25.32 20.26 15.28
C ILE A 326 -24.93 19.61 16.61
N VAL A 327 -24.37 18.41 16.58
CA VAL A 327 -23.81 17.68 17.72
C VAL A 327 -22.34 17.95 17.87
N ASN A 328 -21.64 17.87 16.75
CA ASN A 328 -20.21 18.11 16.65
C ASN A 328 -19.86 18.60 15.24
N PHE A 329 -18.78 19.32 15.10
CA PHE A 329 -18.20 19.63 13.80
C PHE A 329 -16.68 19.68 13.91
N LYS A 330 -16.01 19.33 12.80
CA LYS A 330 -14.57 19.36 12.65
C LYS A 330 -14.21 19.81 11.23
N GLN A 331 -13.33 20.76 11.15
CA GLN A 331 -12.73 21.19 9.88
C GLN A 331 -11.43 20.40 9.70
N GLU A 332 -11.28 19.73 8.60
CA GLU A 332 -10.10 18.93 8.28
C GLU A 332 -9.46 19.37 6.98
N GLU A 333 -8.13 19.29 6.94
CA GLU A 333 -7.43 19.38 5.67
C GLU A 333 -7.73 18.14 4.81
N PRO A 334 -7.73 18.27 3.46
CA PRO A 334 -7.91 17.14 2.57
C PRO A 334 -6.96 16.01 2.89
N THR A 335 -7.47 14.79 2.94
CA THR A 335 -6.68 13.58 3.19
C THR A 335 -6.16 13.00 1.89
N LEU A 336 -5.19 12.08 1.98
CA LEU A 336 -4.75 11.30 0.82
C LEU A 336 -5.90 10.42 0.26
N GLU A 337 -6.90 10.09 1.10
CA GLU A 337 -8.11 9.38 0.68
C GLU A 337 -8.98 10.24 -0.24
N ASP A 338 -9.13 11.51 0.10
CA ASP A 338 -9.87 12.47 -0.72
C ASP A 338 -9.20 12.63 -2.10
N ALA A 339 -7.86 12.70 -2.13
CA ALA A 339 -7.11 12.71 -3.38
C ALA A 339 -7.32 11.42 -4.20
N LEU A 340 -7.34 10.27 -3.56
CA LEU A 340 -7.58 8.99 -4.23
C LEU A 340 -8.99 8.93 -4.83
N ILE A 341 -10.02 9.32 -4.07
CA ILE A 341 -11.42 9.35 -4.53
C ILE A 341 -11.56 10.24 -5.75
N GLU A 342 -10.94 11.41 -5.72
CA GLU A 342 -10.98 12.35 -6.84
C GLU A 342 -10.29 11.81 -8.09
N LEU A 343 -9.11 11.21 -7.94
CA LEU A 343 -8.32 10.68 -9.04
C LEU A 343 -8.91 9.38 -9.64
N THR A 344 -9.64 8.59 -8.85
CA THR A 344 -10.18 7.29 -9.30
C THR A 344 -11.67 7.30 -9.57
N GLY A 345 -12.39 8.31 -9.08
CA GLY A 345 -13.86 8.38 -9.10
C GLY A 345 -14.55 7.37 -8.17
N ALA A 346 -13.81 6.66 -7.29
CA ALA A 346 -14.36 5.66 -6.37
C ALA A 346 -13.55 5.59 -5.07
N GLY A 347 -14.23 5.59 -3.92
CA GLY A 347 -13.61 5.36 -2.61
C GLY A 347 -13.02 3.96 -2.48
N ILE A 348 -12.14 3.75 -1.47
CA ILE A 348 -11.51 2.45 -1.21
C ILE A 348 -12.52 1.42 -0.70
N SER A 349 -13.62 1.86 -0.14
CA SER A 349 -14.63 1.04 0.56
C SER A 349 -15.76 0.49 -0.32
N GLU A 350 -15.75 0.66 -1.64
CA GLU A 350 -16.73 0.05 -2.56
C GLU A 350 -16.17 -1.12 -3.38
#